data_8c4a6c095ce88649c4a341943b7f1152
#
_entry.id   8c4a6c095ce88649c4a341943b7f1152
#
_cell.length_a   1.000
_cell.length_b   1.000
_cell.length_c   1.000
_cell.angle_alpha   90.00
_cell.angle_beta   90.00
_cell.angle_gamma   90.00
#
_symmetry.space_group_name_H-M   'P 1'
#
loop_
_entity.id
_entity.type
_entity.pdbx_description
1 polymer ?
#
loop_
_entity_poly.entity_id
_entity_poly.type
_entity_poly.pdbx_seq_one_letter_code
_entity_poly.pdbx_strand_id
1 'polypeptide(L)'
;MTNPLLQTTVVGSYPQPDWLVNRQMLSKVVPRTRLREIWRVSEPFLEQAQDDATLLAIRDMERAGIDIITDGEMRRESYSNRFATALEGIDDEHPAEIVNNRGQKTPVPRVVGKVRRSKPVELRDMQFLRANTDSLAKITLPGPFTMGQQVKDEYYRDAEAMCMDYAAAVNEEAHELVKAGADVIQLDEPWLRNNPEEAKRYAVKVINRALQGITVPTVVHLCFGYAAVVTGGKPTGYAFLPQLADSIAQQISIESAQPKLDLGVLKDLAPKKVMLGVIDLNDPEIETPEKVADRIRAGLKFMAPDKLLPAPDCGMKYLPRATAFGKLKSLTEGAAIVRRELG
;
A
#
# COMPACT_ATOMS: atom_id res chain seq x y z
N MET A 1 3.29 -4.66 -27.44
CA MET A 1 4.47 -5.17 -26.73
C MET A 1 3.96 -6.15 -25.70
N THR A 2 4.48 -7.40 -25.67
CA THR A 2 4.13 -8.36 -24.62
C THR A 2 4.72 -7.84 -23.31
N ASN A 3 3.90 -7.71 -22.27
CA ASN A 3 4.40 -7.37 -20.93
C ASN A 3 5.47 -8.40 -20.50
N PRO A 4 6.63 -7.96 -20.01
CA PRO A 4 7.66 -8.88 -19.55
C PRO A 4 7.13 -9.75 -18.40
N LEU A 5 7.56 -11.02 -18.35
CA LEU A 5 7.28 -11.91 -17.22
C LEU A 5 7.90 -11.33 -15.95
N LEU A 6 7.35 -11.66 -14.78
CA LEU A 6 7.88 -11.26 -13.47
C LEU A 6 8.09 -9.76 -13.34
N GLN A 7 7.14 -8.91 -13.81
CA GLN A 7 7.23 -7.47 -13.66
C GLN A 7 7.46 -7.09 -12.20
N THR A 8 8.50 -6.29 -11.97
CA THR A 8 8.83 -5.81 -10.62
C THR A 8 8.03 -4.58 -10.25
N THR A 9 7.65 -4.47 -9.00
CA THR A 9 6.92 -3.30 -8.48
C THR A 9 7.32 -2.99 -7.04
N VAL A 10 6.87 -1.85 -6.52
CA VAL A 10 6.94 -1.49 -5.10
C VAL A 10 5.55 -1.57 -4.48
N VAL A 11 5.43 -1.69 -3.14
CA VAL A 11 4.11 -1.64 -2.49
C VAL A 11 3.51 -0.23 -2.59
N GLY A 12 4.22 0.79 -2.15
CA GLY A 12 3.76 2.18 -2.24
C GLY A 12 4.83 3.14 -1.76
N SER A 13 4.98 3.27 -0.44
CA SER A 13 5.86 4.26 0.16
C SER A 13 7.35 3.99 -0.05
N TYR A 14 8.10 5.07 -0.27
CA TYR A 14 9.55 5.12 -0.35
C TYR A 14 10.09 6.08 0.72
N PRO A 15 11.37 6.00 1.15
CA PRO A 15 11.90 6.86 2.20
C PRO A 15 11.78 8.36 1.87
N GLN A 16 11.01 9.08 2.66
CA GLN A 16 10.94 10.54 2.56
C GLN A 16 12.26 11.15 3.00
N PRO A 17 12.78 12.18 2.29
CA PRO A 17 14.03 12.83 2.65
C PRO A 17 14.00 13.50 4.03
N ASP A 18 15.14 13.48 4.74
CA ASP A 18 15.26 14.08 6.08
C ASP A 18 15.09 15.60 6.09
N TRP A 19 15.32 16.27 4.96
CA TRP A 19 15.06 17.71 4.81
C TRP A 19 13.56 18.02 4.65
N LEU A 20 12.75 17.03 4.19
CA LEU A 20 11.31 17.18 4.03
C LEU A 20 10.55 16.84 5.33
N VAL A 21 10.95 15.75 6.01
CA VAL A 21 10.23 15.24 7.18
C VAL A 21 11.10 15.14 8.42
N ASN A 22 10.51 15.35 9.58
CA ASN A 22 11.12 14.99 10.86
C ASN A 22 10.95 13.49 11.13
N ARG A 23 11.93 12.67 10.77
CA ARG A 23 11.88 11.20 10.94
C ARG A 23 11.75 10.75 12.38
N GLN A 24 12.15 11.56 13.36
CA GLN A 24 11.97 11.22 14.78
C GLN A 24 10.51 11.22 15.18
N MET A 25 9.67 12.01 14.49
CA MET A 25 8.22 12.02 14.66
C MET A 25 7.52 10.89 13.91
N LEU A 26 8.19 10.22 12.97
CA LEU A 26 7.72 8.97 12.39
C LEU A 26 7.72 7.93 13.52
N SER A 27 6.71 8.00 14.38
CA SER A 27 6.55 7.10 15.50
C SER A 27 6.52 5.65 15.01
N LYS A 28 6.97 4.71 15.85
CA LYS A 28 6.81 3.27 15.65
C LYS A 28 5.33 2.85 15.66
N VAL A 29 4.44 3.77 15.95
CA VAL A 29 2.98 3.60 15.86
C VAL A 29 2.49 4.35 14.63
N VAL A 30 1.76 3.68 13.76
CA VAL A 30 1.15 4.33 12.58
C VAL A 30 0.21 5.44 13.07
N PRO A 31 0.38 6.70 12.61
CA PRO A 31 -0.51 7.80 13.00
C PRO A 31 -1.95 7.49 12.66
N ARG A 32 -2.84 7.63 13.64
CA ARG A 32 -4.30 7.44 13.48
C ARG A 32 -5.04 8.73 13.17
N THR A 33 -4.36 9.86 13.37
CA THR A 33 -4.80 11.21 12.99
C THR A 33 -3.77 11.84 12.06
N ARG A 34 -4.05 13.05 11.55
CA ARG A 34 -3.12 13.80 10.70
C ARG A 34 -1.87 14.18 11.51
N LEU A 35 -0.69 13.97 10.94
CA LEU A 35 0.62 14.33 11.53
C LEU A 35 1.25 15.48 10.73
N ARG A 36 0.57 16.61 10.67
CA ARG A 36 1.01 17.77 9.85
C ARG A 36 2.34 18.36 10.32
N GLU A 37 2.66 18.22 11.61
CA GLU A 37 3.89 18.72 12.24
C GLU A 37 5.17 17.95 11.80
N ILE A 38 5.00 16.87 11.04
CA ILE A 38 6.15 16.11 10.51
C ILE A 38 6.94 16.93 9.49
N TRP A 39 6.29 17.85 8.78
CA TRP A 39 6.91 18.62 7.72
C TRP A 39 7.92 19.61 8.27
N ARG A 40 9.17 19.58 7.74
CA ARG A 40 10.23 20.51 8.07
C ARG A 40 10.20 21.78 7.22
N VAL A 41 9.49 21.73 6.12
CA VAL A 41 9.29 22.85 5.20
C VAL A 41 7.88 23.37 5.41
N SER A 42 7.77 24.70 5.61
CA SER A 42 6.48 25.39 5.80
C SER A 42 5.93 25.91 4.46
N GLU A 43 4.66 26.30 4.47
CA GLU A 43 4.08 27.07 3.38
C GLU A 43 4.82 28.42 3.19
N PRO A 44 4.98 28.92 1.96
CA PRO A 44 4.42 28.38 0.70
C PRO A 44 5.30 27.34 -0.01
N PHE A 45 6.41 26.91 0.59
CA PHE A 45 7.40 26.05 -0.06
C PHE A 45 7.13 24.54 0.11
N LEU A 46 6.17 24.15 0.94
CA LEU A 46 5.91 22.75 1.23
C LEU A 46 5.54 21.95 -0.02
N GLU A 47 4.67 22.49 -0.86
CA GLU A 47 4.24 21.81 -2.07
C GLU A 47 5.41 21.56 -3.03
N GLN A 48 6.27 22.57 -3.26
CA GLN A 48 7.46 22.40 -4.08
C GLN A 48 8.42 21.37 -3.49
N ALA A 49 8.63 21.39 -2.19
CA ALA A 49 9.52 20.42 -1.52
C ALA A 49 8.98 18.97 -1.66
N GLN A 50 7.67 18.80 -1.62
CA GLN A 50 7.03 17.50 -1.85
C GLN A 50 7.17 17.07 -3.31
N ASP A 51 7.09 17.99 -4.28
CA ASP A 51 7.35 17.74 -5.70
C ASP A 51 8.78 17.26 -5.91
N ASP A 52 9.77 17.98 -5.36
CA ASP A 52 11.18 17.62 -5.46
C ASP A 52 11.46 16.23 -4.84
N ALA A 53 10.85 15.94 -3.69
CA ALA A 53 10.96 14.62 -3.06
C ALA A 53 10.33 13.51 -3.91
N THR A 54 9.20 13.79 -4.57
CA THR A 54 8.55 12.83 -5.49
C THR A 54 9.44 12.54 -6.70
N LEU A 55 10.07 13.56 -7.29
CA LEU A 55 11.05 13.37 -8.36
C LEU A 55 12.23 12.48 -7.93
N LEU A 56 12.72 12.64 -6.70
CA LEU A 56 13.77 11.78 -6.17
C LEU A 56 13.31 10.32 -6.04
N ALA A 57 12.07 10.07 -5.60
CA ALA A 57 11.51 8.72 -5.49
C ALA A 57 11.35 8.08 -6.88
N ILE A 58 10.75 8.79 -7.83
CA ILE A 58 10.61 8.36 -9.22
C ILE A 58 11.98 7.97 -9.78
N ARG A 59 12.96 8.88 -9.67
CA ARG A 59 14.30 8.69 -10.19
C ARG A 59 15.01 7.47 -9.59
N ASP A 60 14.86 7.24 -8.29
CA ASP A 60 15.47 6.07 -7.63
C ASP A 60 14.83 4.77 -8.13
N MET A 61 13.50 4.71 -8.25
CA MET A 61 12.79 3.53 -8.75
C MET A 61 13.15 3.21 -10.20
N GLU A 62 13.20 4.23 -11.07
CA GLU A 62 13.62 4.08 -12.48
C GLU A 62 15.09 3.61 -12.59
N ARG A 63 16.01 4.21 -11.82
CA ARG A 63 17.43 3.80 -11.80
C ARG A 63 17.64 2.41 -11.23
N ALA A 64 16.78 1.98 -10.32
CA ALA A 64 16.77 0.61 -9.83
C ALA A 64 16.20 -0.37 -10.87
N GLY A 65 15.54 0.11 -11.92
CA GLY A 65 14.94 -0.70 -12.98
C GLY A 65 13.57 -1.30 -12.63
N ILE A 66 12.81 -0.67 -11.74
CA ILE A 66 11.46 -1.10 -11.37
C ILE A 66 10.50 -0.90 -12.55
N ASP A 67 9.72 -1.93 -12.89
CA ASP A 67 8.81 -1.90 -14.04
C ASP A 67 7.53 -1.09 -13.76
N ILE A 68 7.00 -1.15 -12.53
CA ILE A 68 5.77 -0.44 -12.11
C ILE A 68 6.10 0.37 -10.86
N ILE A 69 6.16 1.70 -11.01
CA ILE A 69 6.58 2.62 -9.96
C ILE A 69 5.40 3.33 -9.29
N THR A 70 5.66 4.05 -8.19
CA THR A 70 4.70 4.90 -7.46
C THR A 70 5.26 6.31 -7.27
N ASP A 71 4.44 7.21 -6.69
CA ASP A 71 4.87 8.53 -6.21
C ASP A 71 5.73 8.46 -4.93
N GLY A 72 5.96 7.26 -4.40
CA GLY A 72 6.66 7.01 -3.14
C GLY A 72 5.91 7.53 -1.91
N GLU A 73 4.67 7.98 -2.06
CA GLU A 73 3.84 8.57 -0.99
C GLU A 73 4.51 9.80 -0.34
N MET A 74 5.26 10.57 -1.13
CA MET A 74 6.08 11.67 -0.61
C MET A 74 5.26 12.78 0.03
N ARG A 75 3.98 12.96 -0.38
CA ARG A 75 3.05 13.95 0.16
C ARG A 75 2.22 13.45 1.33
N ARG A 76 2.43 12.19 1.79
CA ARG A 76 1.60 11.57 2.81
C ARG A 76 2.30 11.51 4.16
N GLU A 77 1.85 12.31 5.11
CA GLU A 77 2.24 12.21 6.52
C GLU A 77 1.58 11.00 7.19
N SER A 78 0.38 10.63 6.73
CA SER A 78 -0.38 9.45 7.16
C SER A 78 -0.94 8.74 5.93
N TYR A 79 -0.72 7.44 5.82
CA TYR A 79 -1.10 6.70 4.62
C TYR A 79 -2.63 6.58 4.44
N SER A 80 -3.40 6.44 5.52
CA SER A 80 -4.85 6.29 5.46
C SER A 80 -5.60 7.56 5.83
N ASN A 81 -5.13 8.28 6.86
CA ASN A 81 -5.89 9.41 7.39
C ASN A 81 -5.80 10.66 6.52
N ARG A 82 -4.79 10.82 5.68
CA ARG A 82 -4.79 11.90 4.68
C ARG A 82 -6.02 11.81 3.79
N PHE A 83 -6.37 10.62 3.31
CA PHE A 83 -7.57 10.39 2.50
C PHE A 83 -8.84 10.45 3.36
N ALA A 84 -8.88 9.66 4.45
CA ALA A 84 -10.06 9.54 5.27
C ALA A 84 -10.56 10.89 5.82
N THR A 85 -9.64 11.74 6.31
CA THR A 85 -10.01 13.05 6.90
C THR A 85 -10.26 14.14 5.86
N ALA A 86 -10.02 13.88 4.58
CA ALA A 86 -10.38 14.79 3.49
C ALA A 86 -11.85 14.63 3.04
N LEU A 87 -12.53 13.59 3.54
CA LEU A 87 -13.92 13.30 3.21
C LEU A 87 -14.89 14.11 4.09
N GLU A 88 -16.06 14.42 3.55
CA GLU A 88 -17.17 14.96 4.35
C GLU A 88 -17.65 13.92 5.35
N GLY A 89 -18.19 14.40 6.47
CA GLY A 89 -18.69 13.55 7.57
C GLY A 89 -17.62 13.11 8.56
N ILE A 90 -16.35 13.51 8.35
CA ILE A 90 -15.21 13.18 9.22
C ILE A 90 -14.76 14.42 9.99
N ASP A 91 -14.65 14.29 11.32
CA ASP A 91 -14.07 15.29 12.22
C ASP A 91 -12.70 14.80 12.72
N ASP A 92 -11.63 15.43 12.25
CA ASP A 92 -10.24 15.19 12.68
C ASP A 92 -9.72 16.28 13.64
N GLU A 93 -10.46 17.37 13.81
CA GLU A 93 -10.10 18.46 14.72
C GLU A 93 -10.41 18.10 16.18
N HIS A 94 -11.44 17.28 16.42
CA HIS A 94 -11.83 16.81 17.74
C HIS A 94 -11.76 15.27 17.79
N PRO A 95 -10.55 14.68 17.81
CA PRO A 95 -10.39 13.23 17.73
C PRO A 95 -11.00 12.53 18.96
N ALA A 96 -11.60 11.37 18.74
CA ALA A 96 -11.98 10.45 19.81
C ALA A 96 -10.79 9.57 20.21
N GLU A 97 -10.86 8.97 21.39
CA GLU A 97 -9.93 7.93 21.81
C GLU A 97 -10.56 6.54 21.64
N ILE A 98 -9.82 5.61 21.05
CA ILE A 98 -10.13 4.18 21.08
C ILE A 98 -9.03 3.44 21.83
N VAL A 99 -9.41 2.35 22.49
CA VAL A 99 -8.44 1.44 23.13
C VAL A 99 -8.07 0.37 22.11
N ASN A 100 -6.79 0.30 21.75
CA ASN A 100 -6.32 -0.74 20.84
C ASN A 100 -6.23 -2.11 21.56
N ASN A 101 -5.96 -3.17 20.81
CA ASN A 101 -5.87 -4.54 21.34
C ASN A 101 -4.74 -4.75 22.37
N ARG A 102 -3.89 -3.73 22.59
CA ARG A 102 -2.83 -3.71 23.61
C ARG A 102 -3.21 -2.87 24.84
N GLY A 103 -4.46 -2.43 24.96
CA GLY A 103 -4.94 -1.56 26.03
C GLY A 103 -4.46 -0.11 25.97
N GLN A 104 -3.82 0.31 24.86
CA GLN A 104 -3.32 1.67 24.70
C GLN A 104 -4.41 2.56 24.08
N LYS A 105 -4.58 3.74 24.64
CA LYS A 105 -5.43 4.79 24.09
C LYS A 105 -4.77 5.34 22.81
N THR A 106 -5.55 5.41 21.74
CA THR A 106 -5.10 5.92 20.45
C THR A 106 -6.11 6.93 19.93
N PRO A 107 -5.71 8.16 19.58
CA PRO A 107 -6.60 9.13 18.98
C PRO A 107 -6.97 8.67 17.56
N VAL A 108 -8.24 8.83 17.21
CA VAL A 108 -8.80 8.52 15.89
C VAL A 108 -9.78 9.60 15.46
N PRO A 109 -9.97 9.83 14.15
CA PRO A 109 -11.01 10.70 13.63
C PRO A 109 -12.40 10.21 14.05
N ARG A 110 -13.38 11.10 14.10
CA ARG A 110 -14.78 10.79 14.37
C ARG A 110 -15.59 10.82 13.08
N VAL A 111 -16.49 9.88 12.91
CA VAL A 111 -17.51 9.92 11.86
C VAL A 111 -18.75 10.56 12.44
N VAL A 112 -19.01 11.82 12.09
CA VAL A 112 -20.10 12.66 12.65
C VAL A 112 -21.20 12.92 11.62
N GLY A 113 -21.06 12.44 10.39
CA GLY A 113 -22.02 12.61 9.31
C GLY A 113 -21.83 11.56 8.23
N LYS A 114 -22.63 11.65 7.17
CA LYS A 114 -22.50 10.74 6.01
C LYS A 114 -21.15 10.95 5.33
N VAL A 115 -20.37 9.87 5.18
CA VAL A 115 -19.08 9.87 4.48
C VAL A 115 -19.29 10.06 2.99
N ARG A 116 -18.69 11.11 2.41
CA ARG A 116 -18.75 11.43 0.98
C ARG A 116 -17.47 12.09 0.52
N ARG A 117 -17.11 11.83 -0.74
CA ARG A 117 -16.05 12.57 -1.41
C ARG A 117 -16.62 13.84 -2.04
N SER A 118 -16.13 15.01 -1.67
CA SER A 118 -16.54 16.31 -2.23
C SER A 118 -15.48 16.93 -3.13
N LYS A 119 -14.24 16.46 -3.04
CA LYS A 119 -13.09 16.94 -3.81
C LYS A 119 -12.07 15.83 -4.03
N PRO A 120 -11.23 15.92 -5.09
CA PRO A 120 -10.09 15.03 -5.28
C PRO A 120 -9.11 15.10 -4.11
N VAL A 121 -8.50 13.97 -3.76
CA VAL A 121 -7.54 13.86 -2.66
C VAL A 121 -6.14 13.52 -3.17
N GLU A 122 -6.03 12.49 -4.00
CA GLU A 122 -4.74 11.98 -4.52
C GLU A 122 -4.55 12.33 -6.02
N LEU A 123 -5.52 13.03 -6.65
CA LEU A 123 -5.50 13.33 -8.07
C LEU A 123 -4.23 14.09 -8.49
N ARG A 124 -3.82 15.10 -7.71
CA ARG A 124 -2.61 15.87 -7.97
C ARG A 124 -1.35 14.98 -7.91
N ASP A 125 -1.31 14.06 -6.96
CA ASP A 125 -0.18 13.15 -6.80
C ASP A 125 -0.03 12.26 -8.04
N MET A 126 -1.15 11.74 -8.56
CA MET A 126 -1.16 10.95 -9.79
C MET A 126 -0.78 11.76 -11.03
N GLN A 127 -1.34 12.96 -11.18
CA GLN A 127 -1.00 13.86 -12.29
C GLN A 127 0.49 14.20 -12.30
N PHE A 128 1.06 14.48 -11.12
CA PHE A 128 2.49 14.77 -10.99
C PHE A 128 3.35 13.53 -11.31
N LEU A 129 2.96 12.35 -10.80
CA LEU A 129 3.65 11.09 -11.13
C LEU A 129 3.65 10.88 -12.65
N ARG A 130 2.49 10.96 -13.29
CA ARG A 130 2.37 10.71 -14.74
C ARG A 130 3.14 11.73 -15.59
N ALA A 131 3.18 12.97 -15.17
CA ALA A 131 3.92 14.02 -15.88
C ALA A 131 5.46 13.86 -15.82
N ASN A 132 5.98 13.05 -14.89
CA ASN A 132 7.40 12.94 -14.61
C ASN A 132 7.98 11.53 -14.85
N THR A 133 7.22 10.62 -15.46
CA THR A 133 7.71 9.27 -15.81
C THR A 133 6.98 8.69 -17.03
N ASP A 134 7.70 7.89 -17.81
CA ASP A 134 7.14 7.03 -18.86
C ASP A 134 6.95 5.58 -18.40
N SER A 135 7.38 5.23 -17.19
CA SER A 135 7.17 3.91 -16.58
C SER A 135 5.69 3.67 -16.29
N LEU A 136 5.29 2.41 -16.11
CA LEU A 136 3.95 2.10 -15.60
C LEU A 136 3.79 2.71 -14.21
N ALA A 137 2.71 3.45 -14.02
CA ALA A 137 2.42 4.22 -12.82
C ALA A 137 1.32 3.56 -11.98
N LYS A 138 1.64 3.22 -10.75
CA LYS A 138 0.70 2.71 -9.75
C LYS A 138 0.45 3.77 -8.69
N ILE A 139 -0.81 3.91 -8.28
CA ILE A 139 -1.19 4.76 -7.14
C ILE A 139 -1.87 3.91 -6.07
N THR A 140 -1.55 4.19 -4.80
CA THR A 140 -2.13 3.48 -3.65
C THR A 140 -3.23 4.32 -3.02
N LEU A 141 -4.31 3.66 -2.61
CA LEU A 141 -5.40 4.25 -1.84
C LEU A 141 -5.61 3.44 -0.55
N PRO A 142 -6.02 4.07 0.55
CA PRO A 142 -6.40 3.31 1.73
C PRO A 142 -7.64 2.48 1.44
N GLY A 143 -7.65 1.24 1.91
CA GLY A 143 -8.78 0.36 1.77
C GLY A 143 -9.96 0.82 2.64
N PRO A 144 -11.19 0.73 2.13
CA PRO A 144 -12.37 1.22 2.83
C PRO A 144 -12.67 0.44 4.13
N PHE A 145 -12.40 -0.86 4.19
CA PHE A 145 -12.51 -1.62 5.41
C PHE A 145 -11.52 -1.11 6.46
N THR A 146 -10.27 -0.90 6.07
CA THR A 146 -9.22 -0.35 6.95
C THR A 146 -9.58 1.02 7.49
N MET A 147 -10.11 1.93 6.66
CA MET A 147 -10.56 3.25 7.12
C MET A 147 -11.66 3.14 8.16
N GLY A 148 -12.66 2.29 7.94
CA GLY A 148 -13.75 2.05 8.88
C GLY A 148 -13.29 1.50 10.23
N GLN A 149 -12.16 0.79 10.28
CA GLN A 149 -11.59 0.26 11.52
C GLN A 149 -10.72 1.28 12.29
N GLN A 150 -10.44 2.44 11.70
CA GLN A 150 -9.55 3.45 12.25
C GLN A 150 -10.27 4.74 12.67
N VAL A 151 -11.57 4.67 12.89
CA VAL A 151 -12.42 5.80 13.25
C VAL A 151 -13.30 5.47 14.46
N LYS A 152 -13.86 6.50 15.08
CA LYS A 152 -14.97 6.39 16.01
C LYS A 152 -16.27 6.71 15.29
N ASP A 153 -17.09 5.71 15.04
CA ASP A 153 -18.42 5.93 14.44
C ASP A 153 -19.39 6.51 15.49
N GLU A 154 -19.92 7.70 15.21
CA GLU A 154 -20.95 8.37 16.00
C GLU A 154 -22.22 8.64 15.17
N TYR A 155 -22.21 8.26 13.89
CA TYR A 155 -23.30 8.55 12.97
C TYR A 155 -24.04 7.29 12.47
N TYR A 156 -23.30 6.31 11.89
CA TYR A 156 -23.93 5.17 11.21
C TYR A 156 -24.47 4.12 12.16
N ARG A 157 -23.75 3.78 13.20
CA ARG A 157 -24.05 2.64 14.10
C ARG A 157 -24.15 1.31 13.35
N ASP A 158 -23.64 1.27 12.13
CA ASP A 158 -23.57 0.14 11.21
C ASP A 158 -22.24 0.21 10.47
N ALA A 159 -21.29 -0.63 10.88
CA ALA A 159 -19.93 -0.62 10.32
C ALA A 159 -19.90 -0.98 8.84
N GLU A 160 -20.78 -1.88 8.38
CA GLU A 160 -20.85 -2.24 6.96
C GLU A 160 -21.36 -1.05 6.12
N ALA A 161 -22.42 -0.39 6.55
CA ALA A 161 -22.96 0.79 5.85
C ALA A 161 -21.94 1.92 5.79
N MET A 162 -21.20 2.19 6.86
CA MET A 162 -20.11 3.16 6.89
C MET A 162 -18.99 2.77 5.91
N CYS A 163 -18.52 1.53 5.92
CA CYS A 163 -17.48 1.06 5.01
C CYS A 163 -17.94 1.08 3.54
N MET A 164 -19.23 0.89 3.26
CA MET A 164 -19.79 1.01 1.91
C MET A 164 -19.77 2.45 1.39
N ASP A 165 -20.00 3.46 2.26
CA ASP A 165 -19.85 4.86 1.87
C ASP A 165 -18.37 5.26 1.69
N TYR A 166 -17.44 4.75 2.52
CA TYR A 166 -16.01 4.84 2.27
C TYR A 166 -15.63 4.21 0.91
N ALA A 167 -16.17 3.04 0.60
CA ALA A 167 -15.92 2.37 -0.67
C ALA A 167 -16.44 3.16 -1.87
N ALA A 168 -17.57 3.85 -1.73
CA ALA A 168 -18.06 4.76 -2.76
C ALA A 168 -17.09 5.93 -2.99
N ALA A 169 -16.60 6.57 -1.93
CA ALA A 169 -15.63 7.66 -2.01
C ALA A 169 -14.30 7.22 -2.64
N VAL A 170 -13.79 6.03 -2.27
CA VAL A 170 -12.58 5.44 -2.88
C VAL A 170 -12.80 5.13 -4.36
N ASN A 171 -13.97 4.61 -4.73
CA ASN A 171 -14.31 4.31 -6.12
C ASN A 171 -14.32 5.57 -6.99
N GLU A 172 -14.94 6.66 -6.52
CA GLU A 172 -14.94 7.95 -7.22
C GLU A 172 -13.52 8.48 -7.43
N GLU A 173 -12.66 8.41 -6.39
CA GLU A 173 -11.25 8.80 -6.50
C GLU A 173 -10.52 7.91 -7.52
N ALA A 174 -10.66 6.58 -7.42
CA ALA A 174 -9.99 5.63 -8.29
C ALA A 174 -10.33 5.87 -9.77
N HIS A 175 -11.59 6.19 -10.10
CA HIS A 175 -11.98 6.53 -11.46
C HIS A 175 -11.30 7.80 -11.99
N GLU A 176 -11.11 8.82 -11.14
CA GLU A 176 -10.37 10.03 -11.52
C GLU A 176 -8.87 9.78 -11.67
N LEU A 177 -8.29 8.94 -10.81
CA LEU A 177 -6.88 8.55 -10.91
C LEU A 177 -6.59 7.77 -12.20
N VAL A 178 -7.49 6.88 -12.62
CA VAL A 178 -7.39 6.19 -13.93
C VAL A 178 -7.43 7.20 -15.08
N LYS A 179 -8.35 8.17 -15.05
CA LYS A 179 -8.39 9.24 -16.06
C LYS A 179 -7.14 10.12 -16.06
N ALA A 180 -6.47 10.26 -14.91
CA ALA A 180 -5.21 10.97 -14.76
C ALA A 180 -3.99 10.17 -15.21
N GLY A 181 -4.16 8.92 -15.66
CA GLY A 181 -3.10 8.09 -16.24
C GLY A 181 -2.51 7.06 -15.29
N ALA A 182 -3.23 6.65 -14.25
CA ALA A 182 -2.83 5.49 -13.44
C ALA A 182 -2.96 4.21 -14.29
N ASP A 183 -1.88 3.43 -14.36
CA ASP A 183 -1.85 2.12 -15.00
C ASP A 183 -2.28 1.00 -14.05
N VAL A 184 -2.19 1.22 -12.74
CA VAL A 184 -2.57 0.26 -11.69
C VAL A 184 -3.16 1.02 -10.49
N ILE A 185 -4.29 0.53 -9.96
CA ILE A 185 -4.88 1.01 -8.70
C ILE A 185 -4.66 -0.03 -7.61
N GLN A 186 -4.11 0.38 -6.47
CA GLN A 186 -3.90 -0.49 -5.31
C GLN A 186 -4.71 0.00 -4.11
N LEU A 187 -5.42 -0.93 -3.46
CA LEU A 187 -6.06 -0.71 -2.15
C LEU A 187 -5.22 -1.37 -1.05
N ASP A 188 -4.92 -0.63 0.00
CA ASP A 188 -4.17 -1.13 1.16
C ASP A 188 -5.13 -1.50 2.29
N GLU A 189 -5.25 -2.80 2.60
CA GLU A 189 -6.18 -3.36 3.58
C GLU A 189 -5.48 -4.11 4.73
N PRO A 190 -4.59 -3.46 5.49
CA PRO A 190 -3.86 -4.11 6.59
C PRO A 190 -4.75 -4.56 7.75
N TRP A 191 -5.97 -4.00 7.88
CA TRP A 191 -6.86 -4.31 9.01
C TRP A 191 -7.73 -5.54 8.84
N LEU A 192 -7.78 -6.13 7.65
CA LEU A 192 -8.48 -7.41 7.41
C LEU A 192 -8.07 -8.51 8.39
N ARG A 193 -6.81 -8.48 8.80
CA ARG A 193 -6.25 -9.41 9.78
C ARG A 193 -6.70 -9.14 11.22
N ASN A 194 -6.89 -7.87 11.57
CA ASN A 194 -7.12 -7.47 12.97
C ASN A 194 -8.56 -7.77 13.42
N ASN A 195 -9.52 -7.79 12.49
CA ASN A 195 -10.92 -8.08 12.72
C ASN A 195 -11.44 -9.14 11.74
N PRO A 196 -10.97 -10.40 11.83
CA PRO A 196 -11.26 -11.44 10.83
C PRO A 196 -12.74 -11.77 10.72
N GLU A 197 -13.50 -11.72 11.82
CA GLU A 197 -14.94 -12.02 11.79
C GLU A 197 -15.74 -10.94 11.05
N GLU A 198 -15.43 -9.68 11.25
CA GLU A 198 -16.04 -8.60 10.48
C GLU A 198 -15.57 -8.64 9.02
N ALA A 199 -14.29 -8.90 8.78
CA ALA A 199 -13.75 -9.04 7.44
C ALA A 199 -14.47 -10.14 6.64
N LYS A 200 -14.74 -11.30 7.25
CA LYS A 200 -15.52 -12.38 6.61
C LYS A 200 -16.93 -11.95 6.24
N ARG A 201 -17.55 -11.05 7.02
CA ARG A 201 -18.93 -10.64 6.79
C ARG A 201 -19.09 -9.70 5.60
N TYR A 202 -18.22 -8.70 5.43
CA TYR A 202 -18.46 -7.65 4.44
C TYR A 202 -17.21 -7.11 3.72
N ALA A 203 -15.98 -7.51 4.07
CA ALA A 203 -14.79 -6.89 3.46
C ALA A 203 -14.72 -7.10 1.95
N VAL A 204 -15.02 -8.30 1.43
CA VAL A 204 -15.04 -8.55 -0.02
C VAL A 204 -16.08 -7.68 -0.72
N LYS A 205 -17.27 -7.52 -0.14
CA LYS A 205 -18.32 -6.64 -0.67
C LYS A 205 -17.87 -5.18 -0.76
N VAL A 206 -17.21 -4.71 0.30
CA VAL A 206 -16.68 -3.34 0.40
C VAL A 206 -15.54 -3.12 -0.61
N ILE A 207 -14.60 -4.05 -0.71
CA ILE A 207 -13.51 -4.03 -1.70
C ILE A 207 -14.09 -4.01 -3.12
N ASN A 208 -15.05 -4.89 -3.41
CA ASN A 208 -15.70 -4.95 -4.73
C ASN A 208 -16.40 -3.63 -5.06
N ARG A 209 -17.05 -2.98 -4.10
CA ARG A 209 -17.66 -1.66 -4.31
C ARG A 209 -16.62 -0.60 -4.64
N ALA A 210 -15.46 -0.61 -3.96
CA ALA A 210 -14.38 0.34 -4.20
C ALA A 210 -13.72 0.17 -5.58
N LEU A 211 -13.68 -1.06 -6.09
CA LEU A 211 -13.04 -1.40 -7.37
C LEU A 211 -14.04 -1.49 -8.53
N GLN A 212 -15.32 -1.24 -8.30
CA GLN A 212 -16.37 -1.39 -9.31
C GLN A 212 -16.12 -0.49 -10.53
N GLY A 213 -16.08 -1.09 -11.72
CA GLY A 213 -15.94 -0.36 -13.00
C GLY A 213 -14.52 0.18 -13.27
N ILE A 214 -13.52 -0.13 -12.46
CA ILE A 214 -12.13 0.24 -12.71
C ILE A 214 -11.61 -0.62 -13.88
N THR A 215 -11.07 0.04 -14.89
CA THR A 215 -10.68 -0.58 -16.18
C THR A 215 -9.20 -0.98 -16.26
N VAL A 216 -8.38 -0.54 -15.33
CA VAL A 216 -6.97 -0.91 -15.21
C VAL A 216 -6.77 -2.03 -14.20
N PRO A 217 -5.63 -2.75 -14.20
CA PRO A 217 -5.29 -3.72 -13.17
C PRO A 217 -5.46 -3.16 -11.75
N THR A 218 -6.09 -3.96 -10.89
CA THR A 218 -6.34 -3.60 -9.48
C THR A 218 -5.63 -4.56 -8.54
N VAL A 219 -5.10 -4.02 -7.44
CA VAL A 219 -4.37 -4.77 -6.41
C VAL A 219 -5.05 -4.55 -5.06
N VAL A 220 -5.17 -5.60 -4.25
CA VAL A 220 -5.42 -5.49 -2.81
C VAL A 220 -4.16 -5.90 -2.07
N HIS A 221 -3.57 -4.98 -1.31
CA HIS A 221 -2.38 -5.24 -0.51
C HIS A 221 -2.76 -5.61 0.92
N LEU A 222 -2.28 -6.78 1.35
CA LEU A 222 -2.41 -7.29 2.71
C LEU A 222 -1.07 -7.14 3.43
N CYS A 223 -1.04 -6.29 4.42
CA CYS A 223 0.15 -6.00 5.20
C CYS A 223 0.01 -6.56 6.63
N PHE A 224 1.09 -7.08 7.18
CA PHE A 224 1.19 -7.36 8.60
C PHE A 224 1.60 -6.11 9.43
N GLY A 225 1.75 -4.99 8.77
CA GLY A 225 2.27 -3.74 9.32
C GLY A 225 3.74 -3.52 8.99
N TYR A 226 4.19 -2.27 9.06
CA TYR A 226 5.60 -1.94 8.80
C TYR A 226 6.53 -2.74 9.72
N ALA A 227 7.62 -3.25 9.17
CA ALA A 227 8.62 -4.03 9.90
C ALA A 227 9.12 -3.32 11.16
N ALA A 228 9.33 -2.00 11.08
CA ALA A 228 9.76 -1.15 12.20
C ALA A 228 8.71 -1.00 13.32
N VAL A 229 7.46 -1.38 13.08
CA VAL A 229 6.33 -1.17 14.00
C VAL A 229 5.89 -2.48 14.66
N VAL A 230 6.05 -3.61 13.98
CA VAL A 230 5.60 -4.92 14.49
C VAL A 230 6.65 -5.49 15.41
N THR A 231 6.37 -5.50 16.72
CA THR A 231 7.20 -6.15 17.73
C THR A 231 6.77 -7.61 17.92
N GLY A 232 7.72 -8.54 18.03
CA GLY A 232 7.43 -9.96 18.28
C GLY A 232 7.28 -10.84 17.04
N GLY A 233 7.67 -10.33 15.86
CA GLY A 233 7.61 -11.08 14.59
C GLY A 233 6.27 -10.99 13.88
N LYS A 234 6.29 -11.22 12.57
CA LYS A 234 5.07 -11.27 11.75
C LYS A 234 4.46 -12.67 11.77
N PRO A 235 3.11 -12.80 11.66
CA PRO A 235 2.47 -14.10 11.53
C PRO A 235 2.98 -14.86 10.29
N THR A 236 3.02 -16.19 10.39
CA THR A 236 3.47 -17.07 9.31
C THR A 236 2.35 -17.47 8.34
N GLY A 237 1.17 -16.87 8.45
CA GLY A 237 0.02 -17.20 7.60
C GLY A 237 -1.02 -16.09 7.53
N TYR A 238 -1.86 -16.16 6.50
CA TYR A 238 -2.97 -15.25 6.24
C TYR A 238 -4.30 -15.99 6.41
N ALA A 239 -5.08 -15.62 7.40
CA ALA A 239 -6.39 -16.26 7.64
C ALA A 239 -7.49 -15.86 6.62
N PHE A 240 -7.24 -14.81 5.80
CA PHE A 240 -8.27 -14.20 4.94
C PHE A 240 -7.98 -14.33 3.43
N LEU A 241 -6.92 -15.00 2.99
CA LEU A 241 -6.57 -15.14 1.57
C LEU A 241 -7.65 -15.83 0.73
N PRO A 242 -8.25 -16.94 1.16
CA PRO A 242 -9.27 -17.62 0.36
C PRO A 242 -10.46 -16.71 0.02
N GLN A 243 -10.90 -15.88 0.97
CA GLN A 243 -12.02 -14.94 0.75
C GLN A 243 -11.66 -13.83 -0.27
N LEU A 244 -10.40 -13.42 -0.32
CA LEU A 244 -9.96 -12.43 -1.31
C LEU A 244 -9.90 -12.99 -2.73
N ALA A 245 -9.79 -14.31 -2.89
CA ALA A 245 -9.92 -14.94 -4.20
C ALA A 245 -11.29 -14.63 -4.85
N ASP A 246 -12.34 -14.43 -4.04
CA ASP A 246 -13.69 -14.08 -4.50
C ASP A 246 -13.88 -12.57 -4.80
N SER A 247 -12.89 -11.72 -4.48
CA SER A 247 -12.97 -10.31 -4.81
C SER A 247 -12.82 -10.06 -6.32
N ILE A 248 -13.27 -8.91 -6.82
CA ILE A 248 -13.04 -8.51 -8.22
C ILE A 248 -11.62 -7.98 -8.46
N ALA A 249 -10.80 -7.80 -7.43
CA ALA A 249 -9.40 -7.43 -7.58
C ALA A 249 -8.66 -8.47 -8.44
N GLN A 250 -7.86 -8.00 -9.39
CA GLN A 250 -7.12 -8.89 -10.30
C GLN A 250 -5.82 -9.39 -9.70
N GLN A 251 -5.28 -8.68 -8.71
CA GLN A 251 -4.02 -8.99 -8.06
C GLN A 251 -4.15 -8.91 -6.54
N ILE A 252 -3.46 -9.79 -5.84
CA ILE A 252 -3.34 -9.77 -4.39
C ILE A 252 -1.87 -9.61 -4.03
N SER A 253 -1.57 -8.65 -3.16
CA SER A 253 -0.21 -8.38 -2.68
C SER A 253 -0.04 -8.93 -1.27
N ILE A 254 0.99 -9.76 -1.08
CA ILE A 254 1.29 -10.41 0.20
C ILE A 254 2.77 -10.32 0.55
N GLU A 255 3.06 -10.27 1.84
CA GLU A 255 4.41 -10.39 2.37
C GLU A 255 4.83 -11.85 2.46
N SER A 256 6.04 -12.19 2.11
CA SER A 256 6.55 -13.56 2.24
C SER A 256 7.98 -13.68 2.75
N ALA A 257 8.81 -12.68 2.54
CA ALA A 257 10.23 -12.74 2.88
C ALA A 257 10.47 -12.62 4.41
N GLN A 258 9.94 -11.57 5.03
CA GLN A 258 10.07 -11.36 6.48
C GLN A 258 9.29 -12.40 7.29
N PRO A 259 8.01 -12.70 7.01
CA PRO A 259 7.28 -13.70 7.76
C PRO A 259 7.73 -15.14 7.50
N LYS A 260 8.60 -15.38 6.52
CA LYS A 260 8.99 -16.72 6.04
C LYS A 260 7.75 -17.58 5.74
N LEU A 261 6.84 -16.99 4.96
CA LEU A 261 5.54 -17.56 4.65
C LEU A 261 5.68 -18.91 3.93
N ASP A 262 4.86 -19.89 4.32
CA ASP A 262 4.67 -21.08 3.48
C ASP A 262 3.95 -20.69 2.18
N LEU A 263 4.65 -20.77 1.07
CA LEU A 263 4.14 -20.36 -0.25
C LEU A 263 3.08 -21.31 -0.81
N GLY A 264 2.77 -22.41 -0.13
CA GLY A 264 1.63 -23.27 -0.48
C GLY A 264 0.30 -22.50 -0.53
N VAL A 265 0.17 -21.43 0.25
CA VAL A 265 -1.01 -20.53 0.26
C VAL A 265 -1.27 -19.84 -1.09
N LEU A 266 -0.27 -19.76 -1.99
CA LEU A 266 -0.46 -19.19 -3.32
C LEU A 266 -1.49 -19.95 -4.15
N LYS A 267 -1.69 -21.24 -3.87
CA LYS A 267 -2.72 -22.06 -4.52
C LYS A 267 -4.13 -21.56 -4.23
N ASP A 268 -4.35 -20.97 -3.05
CA ASP A 268 -5.67 -20.44 -2.64
C ASP A 268 -6.02 -19.15 -3.40
N LEU A 269 -5.04 -18.52 -4.05
CA LEU A 269 -5.21 -17.28 -4.81
C LEU A 269 -5.41 -17.49 -6.32
N ALA A 270 -5.35 -18.73 -6.82
CA ALA A 270 -5.66 -18.97 -8.23
C ALA A 270 -7.14 -18.62 -8.53
N PRO A 271 -7.48 -17.90 -9.61
CA PRO A 271 -6.68 -17.55 -10.80
C PRO A 271 -5.99 -16.17 -10.76
N LYS A 272 -5.92 -15.49 -9.63
CA LYS A 272 -5.38 -14.13 -9.52
C LYS A 272 -3.88 -14.05 -9.79
N LYS A 273 -3.41 -12.85 -10.14
CA LYS A 273 -1.98 -12.55 -10.06
C LYS A 273 -1.59 -12.27 -8.61
N VAL A 274 -0.35 -12.58 -8.25
CA VAL A 274 0.18 -12.29 -6.92
C VAL A 274 1.39 -11.38 -7.01
N MET A 275 1.30 -10.25 -6.33
CA MET A 275 2.43 -9.40 -6.02
C MET A 275 3.10 -9.98 -4.76
N LEU A 276 4.16 -10.75 -4.98
CA LEU A 276 4.85 -11.51 -3.93
C LEU A 276 5.98 -10.69 -3.32
N GLY A 277 5.92 -10.46 -2.01
CA GLY A 277 7.01 -9.86 -1.25
C GLY A 277 8.22 -10.80 -1.21
N VAL A 278 9.34 -10.37 -1.79
CA VAL A 278 10.59 -11.13 -1.85
C VAL A 278 11.78 -10.35 -1.25
N ILE A 279 11.52 -9.17 -0.70
CA ILE A 279 12.50 -8.34 0.02
C ILE A 279 12.06 -8.19 1.46
N ASP A 280 12.93 -8.59 2.40
CA ASP A 280 12.72 -8.43 3.84
C ASP A 280 13.09 -7.01 4.27
N LEU A 281 12.11 -6.27 4.78
CA LEU A 281 12.30 -4.88 5.21
C LEU A 281 12.75 -4.75 6.67
N ASN A 282 12.81 -5.86 7.41
CA ASN A 282 13.36 -5.90 8.77
C ASN A 282 14.86 -6.19 8.78
N ASP A 283 15.37 -6.82 7.72
CA ASP A 283 16.80 -7.06 7.52
C ASP A 283 17.47 -5.73 7.11
N PRO A 284 18.42 -5.18 7.88
CA PRO A 284 19.13 -3.96 7.51
C PRO A 284 20.06 -4.16 6.31
N GLU A 285 20.44 -5.40 6.02
CA GLU A 285 21.31 -5.73 4.90
C GLU A 285 20.54 -5.73 3.59
N ILE A 286 21.25 -5.40 2.51
CA ILE A 286 20.73 -5.49 1.15
C ILE A 286 20.88 -6.96 0.70
N GLU A 287 19.77 -7.60 0.35
CA GLU A 287 19.80 -8.96 -0.20
C GLU A 287 20.62 -9.03 -1.47
N THR A 288 21.33 -10.14 -1.68
CA THR A 288 21.96 -10.38 -2.98
C THR A 288 20.91 -10.70 -4.04
N PRO A 289 21.17 -10.41 -5.34
CA PRO A 289 20.27 -10.77 -6.43
C PRO A 289 19.92 -12.26 -6.45
N GLU A 290 20.88 -13.14 -6.12
CA GLU A 290 20.69 -14.60 -6.04
C GLU A 290 19.69 -14.97 -4.96
N LYS A 291 19.78 -14.35 -3.74
CA LYS A 291 18.82 -14.57 -2.66
C LYS A 291 17.40 -14.18 -3.06
N VAL A 292 17.28 -13.09 -3.81
CA VAL A 292 15.97 -12.65 -4.37
C VAL A 292 15.49 -13.62 -5.44
N ALA A 293 16.36 -14.05 -6.37
CA ALA A 293 16.04 -15.03 -7.39
C ALA A 293 15.55 -16.36 -6.79
N ASP A 294 16.19 -16.84 -5.71
CA ASP A 294 15.75 -18.04 -5.00
C ASP A 294 14.34 -17.92 -4.41
N ARG A 295 14.00 -16.74 -3.84
CA ARG A 295 12.65 -16.48 -3.34
C ARG A 295 11.61 -16.43 -4.47
N ILE A 296 11.97 -15.86 -5.63
CA ILE A 296 11.11 -15.86 -6.83
C ILE A 296 10.89 -17.29 -7.32
N ARG A 297 11.96 -18.11 -7.47
CA ARG A 297 11.87 -19.53 -7.85
C ARG A 297 11.01 -20.34 -6.90
N ALA A 298 11.07 -20.04 -5.60
CA ALA A 298 10.21 -20.68 -4.62
C ALA A 298 8.71 -20.38 -4.86
N GLY A 299 8.35 -19.14 -5.24
CA GLY A 299 7.01 -18.76 -5.65
C GLY A 299 6.56 -19.46 -6.94
N LEU A 300 7.45 -19.58 -7.91
CA LEU A 300 7.18 -20.25 -9.20
C LEU A 300 6.89 -21.75 -9.10
N LYS A 301 7.16 -22.37 -7.95
CA LYS A 301 6.71 -23.77 -7.69
C LYS A 301 5.18 -23.87 -7.55
N PHE A 302 4.51 -22.76 -7.28
CA PHE A 302 3.06 -22.71 -6.98
C PHE A 302 2.28 -21.85 -7.98
N MET A 303 2.95 -20.96 -8.73
CA MET A 303 2.32 -20.02 -9.66
C MET A 303 3.05 -19.98 -10.99
N ALA A 304 2.29 -19.73 -12.07
CA ALA A 304 2.85 -19.48 -13.39
C ALA A 304 3.61 -18.13 -13.43
N PRO A 305 4.67 -18.01 -14.25
CA PRO A 305 5.50 -16.81 -14.30
C PRO A 305 4.75 -15.52 -14.70
N ASP A 306 3.71 -15.63 -15.50
CA ASP A 306 2.85 -14.51 -15.92
C ASP A 306 1.90 -14.01 -14.82
N LYS A 307 1.78 -14.78 -13.73
CA LYS A 307 0.93 -14.47 -12.58
C LYS A 307 1.67 -13.98 -11.34
N LEU A 308 3.02 -13.98 -11.36
CA LEU A 308 3.82 -13.56 -10.22
C LEU A 308 4.53 -12.23 -10.50
N LEU A 309 4.35 -11.25 -9.61
CA LEU A 309 5.02 -9.96 -9.64
C LEU A 309 5.92 -9.83 -8.40
N PRO A 310 7.26 -9.86 -8.55
CA PRO A 310 8.16 -9.64 -7.41
C PRO A 310 8.07 -8.21 -6.87
N ALA A 311 8.01 -8.08 -5.54
CA ALA A 311 7.93 -6.80 -4.85
C ALA A 311 8.64 -6.85 -3.49
N PRO A 312 8.88 -5.72 -2.80
CA PRO A 312 9.16 -5.71 -1.37
C PRO A 312 7.96 -6.21 -0.57
N ASP A 313 8.19 -6.73 0.64
CA ASP A 313 7.11 -7.22 1.52
C ASP A 313 6.07 -6.13 1.83
N CYS A 314 6.51 -4.89 2.06
CA CYS A 314 5.65 -3.77 2.43
C CYS A 314 6.25 -2.45 1.92
N GLY A 315 5.68 -1.30 2.31
CA GLY A 315 6.23 0.00 2.03
C GLY A 315 7.59 0.24 2.71
N MET A 316 8.47 0.99 2.05
CA MET A 316 9.89 1.14 2.42
C MET A 316 10.17 2.42 3.23
N LYS A 317 9.15 3.17 3.63
CA LYS A 317 9.22 4.50 4.26
C LYS A 317 10.22 4.61 5.42
N TYR A 318 10.38 3.56 6.20
CA TYR A 318 11.22 3.56 7.41
C TYR A 318 12.68 3.20 7.17
N LEU A 319 13.04 2.73 5.99
CA LEU A 319 14.43 2.40 5.65
C LEU A 319 15.27 3.66 5.40
N PRO A 320 16.58 3.61 5.60
CA PRO A 320 17.49 4.58 4.99
C PRO A 320 17.36 4.54 3.47
N ARG A 321 17.39 5.69 2.79
CA ARG A 321 17.20 5.78 1.33
C ARG A 321 18.22 4.93 0.55
N ALA A 322 19.48 4.92 0.98
CA ALA A 322 20.52 4.11 0.33
C ALA A 322 20.22 2.61 0.42
N THR A 323 19.76 2.14 1.59
CA THR A 323 19.33 0.75 1.80
C THR A 323 18.11 0.42 0.92
N ALA A 324 17.11 1.31 0.89
CA ALA A 324 15.92 1.13 0.06
C ALA A 324 16.27 1.02 -1.42
N PHE A 325 17.12 1.93 -1.93
CA PHE A 325 17.60 1.88 -3.30
C PHE A 325 18.35 0.58 -3.63
N GLY A 326 19.27 0.16 -2.74
CA GLY A 326 20.03 -1.08 -2.93
C GLY A 326 19.11 -2.32 -2.96
N LYS A 327 18.11 -2.38 -2.09
CA LYS A 327 17.11 -3.45 -2.06
C LYS A 327 16.26 -3.49 -3.34
N LEU A 328 15.84 -2.34 -3.87
CA LEU A 328 15.12 -2.27 -5.16
C LEU A 328 16.01 -2.73 -6.33
N LYS A 329 17.28 -2.36 -6.32
CA LYS A 329 18.24 -2.83 -7.32
C LYS A 329 18.40 -4.35 -7.25
N SER A 330 18.59 -4.92 -6.07
CA SER A 330 18.61 -6.38 -5.87
C SER A 330 17.32 -7.06 -6.33
N LEU A 331 16.16 -6.43 -6.13
CA LEU A 331 14.88 -6.94 -6.60
C LEU A 331 14.86 -7.11 -8.13
N THR A 332 15.25 -6.07 -8.85
CA THR A 332 15.23 -6.07 -10.31
C THR A 332 16.29 -6.99 -10.91
N GLU A 333 17.51 -7.02 -10.34
CA GLU A 333 18.58 -7.92 -10.74
C GLU A 333 18.21 -9.40 -10.48
N GLY A 334 17.59 -9.71 -9.33
CA GLY A 334 17.09 -11.05 -9.02
C GLY A 334 15.97 -11.50 -9.96
N ALA A 335 15.02 -10.61 -10.27
CA ALA A 335 13.99 -10.88 -11.27
C ALA A 335 14.60 -11.12 -12.66
N ALA A 336 15.63 -10.35 -13.05
CA ALA A 336 16.33 -10.52 -14.32
C ALA A 336 17.07 -11.88 -14.42
N ILE A 337 17.60 -12.41 -13.31
CA ILE A 337 18.19 -13.76 -13.29
C ILE A 337 17.13 -14.78 -13.68
N VAL A 338 15.97 -14.75 -13.00
CA VAL A 338 14.90 -15.74 -13.24
C VAL A 338 14.26 -15.56 -14.62
N ARG A 339 14.10 -14.31 -15.10
CA ARG A 339 13.61 -14.04 -16.48
C ARG A 339 14.48 -14.74 -17.53
N ARG A 340 15.82 -14.68 -17.38
CA ARG A 340 16.75 -15.36 -18.33
C ARG A 340 16.66 -16.89 -18.29
N GLU A 341 16.28 -17.46 -17.16
CA GLU A 341 16.08 -18.92 -17.00
C GLU A 341 14.78 -19.39 -17.66
N LEU A 342 13.80 -18.50 -17.77
CA LEU A 342 12.51 -18.81 -18.37
C LEU A 342 12.50 -18.68 -19.91
N GLY A 343 13.55 -18.08 -20.51
CA GLY A 343 13.67 -17.84 -21.95
C GLY A 343 13.09 -16.49 -22.32
#